data_f3a6e8b3194a8cb40f02afe4d0ed80f6
#
_entry.id   f3a6e8b3194a8cb40f02afe4d0ed80f6
#
_cell.length_a   1.000
_cell.length_b   1.000
_cell.length_c   1.000
_cell.angle_alpha   90.00
_cell.angle_beta   90.00
_cell.angle_gamma   90.00
#
_symmetry.space_group_name_H-M   'P 1'
#
loop_
_entity.id
_entity.type
_entity.pdbx_description
1 polymer ?
#
loop_
_entity_poly.entity_id
_entity_poly.type
_entity_poly.pdbx_seq_one_letter_code
_entity_poly.pdbx_strand_id
1 'polypeptide(L)'
;MTTGKSMEQPAAELSERLPGRALLPGDDGFAQELDGFNQISEHSPDMIAVVADAADVREAVSFAAARGLPVAVQATGHGPSTAADGGLLISTRLLRGVSIDPAARIARVEGGAQWFEVIEAAAEHGLAPLNGSSPLTGVIGYTLGGGLGLMARKYGYAADHVTAVEIVTADGQSHRATADQDTDLFWAARGGKGNFGVVTAIEFRLVPVSRLYGGGLFFAGEATADVVHAWREWTASVPEDLTSSLALLRMPDIEAVPPFLRGRLTVHVRIAYLGSAEEGKQLVAPLRSAGPLVVDTLAEMPYTAAGEIHNDPTEPIPYSERSMMLRTLDEAAVDALLELAGPGADCIDLVVELRQLGGAVGRPSVVPNAVDHRDAAFALSTLSLPDDRPPLVVDGMAPWGTGRRYLNFLAGPDSSRLAESGYEPATFSRLAAIKARVDPDNLFRFNHNIAPRP
;
A
#
# COMPACT_ATOMS: atom_id res chain seq x y z
N MET A 1 -8.71 -36.83 -6.03
CA MET A 1 -10.17 -36.65 -5.98
C MET A 1 -10.56 -36.54 -4.51
N THR A 2 -10.43 -35.36 -3.94
CA THR A 2 -10.89 -35.05 -2.57
C THR A 2 -12.38 -34.77 -2.66
N THR A 3 -13.19 -35.58 -1.98
CA THR A 3 -14.64 -35.46 -1.87
C THR A 3 -15.01 -34.08 -1.43
N GLY A 4 -15.68 -33.32 -2.30
CA GLY A 4 -16.33 -32.04 -1.94
C GLY A 4 -17.35 -32.31 -0.83
N LYS A 5 -16.99 -32.01 0.40
CA LYS A 5 -18.00 -31.84 1.46
C LYS A 5 -18.89 -30.70 0.99
N SER A 6 -20.20 -30.96 0.86
CA SER A 6 -21.15 -29.91 0.53
C SER A 6 -20.97 -28.75 1.52
N MET A 7 -20.67 -27.55 1.02
CA MET A 7 -20.54 -26.34 1.83
C MET A 7 -21.89 -25.72 2.17
N GLU A 8 -22.99 -26.30 1.71
CA GLU A 8 -24.37 -25.83 1.96
C GLU A 8 -24.70 -25.76 3.47
N GLN A 9 -24.34 -26.80 4.23
CA GLN A 9 -24.63 -26.83 5.68
C GLN A 9 -23.77 -25.81 6.46
N PRO A 10 -22.44 -25.70 6.23
CA PRO A 10 -21.63 -24.63 6.80
C PRO A 10 -22.12 -23.23 6.46
N ALA A 11 -22.53 -23.00 5.19
CA ALA A 11 -23.06 -21.72 4.76
C ALA A 11 -24.40 -21.37 5.41
N ALA A 12 -25.30 -22.35 5.56
CA ALA A 12 -26.56 -22.14 6.30
C ALA A 12 -26.31 -21.72 7.74
N GLU A 13 -25.35 -22.36 8.43
CA GLU A 13 -24.97 -21.99 9.80
C GLU A 13 -24.35 -20.58 9.88
N LEU A 14 -23.47 -20.20 8.91
CA LEU A 14 -22.94 -18.85 8.85
C LEU A 14 -24.04 -17.83 8.54
N SER A 15 -25.01 -18.18 7.68
CA SER A 15 -26.16 -17.32 7.37
C SER A 15 -27.08 -17.09 8.56
N GLU A 16 -27.20 -18.07 9.49
CA GLU A 16 -27.91 -17.85 10.75
C GLU A 16 -27.21 -16.82 11.66
N ARG A 17 -25.87 -16.78 11.63
CA ARG A 17 -25.06 -15.84 12.40
C ARG A 17 -24.95 -14.45 11.73
N LEU A 18 -24.94 -14.43 10.41
CA LEU A 18 -24.82 -13.24 9.54
C LEU A 18 -25.97 -13.17 8.54
N PRO A 19 -27.21 -12.87 8.98
CA PRO A 19 -28.39 -12.94 8.10
C PRO A 19 -28.25 -12.07 6.85
N GLY A 20 -28.38 -12.72 5.65
CA GLY A 20 -28.31 -12.08 4.35
C GLY A 20 -26.89 -11.59 3.94
N ARG A 21 -25.85 -11.96 4.69
CA ARG A 21 -24.47 -11.51 4.48
C ARG A 21 -23.43 -12.64 4.39
N ALA A 22 -23.87 -13.90 4.42
CA ALA A 22 -23.07 -15.07 4.06
C ALA A 22 -23.43 -15.48 2.64
N LEU A 23 -22.46 -15.49 1.73
CA LEU A 23 -22.66 -15.73 0.30
C LEU A 23 -21.91 -16.99 -0.14
N LEU A 24 -22.56 -17.79 -0.99
CA LEU A 24 -21.97 -18.93 -1.69
C LEU A 24 -21.70 -18.58 -3.16
N PRO A 25 -20.80 -19.31 -3.84
CA PRO A 25 -20.65 -19.23 -5.28
C PRO A 25 -21.99 -19.42 -6.00
N GLY A 26 -22.39 -18.41 -6.78
CA GLY A 26 -23.67 -18.37 -7.47
C GLY A 26 -24.78 -17.55 -6.81
N ASP A 27 -24.59 -17.11 -5.56
CA ASP A 27 -25.52 -16.18 -4.90
C ASP A 27 -25.40 -14.77 -5.49
N ASP A 28 -26.51 -14.03 -5.46
CA ASP A 28 -26.53 -12.62 -5.83
C ASP A 28 -25.54 -11.83 -4.94
N GLY A 29 -24.66 -11.05 -5.55
CA GLY A 29 -23.66 -10.26 -4.86
C GLY A 29 -22.31 -10.97 -4.64
N PHE A 30 -22.22 -12.30 -4.79
CA PHE A 30 -20.96 -13.03 -4.59
C PHE A 30 -19.82 -12.50 -5.48
N ALA A 31 -20.09 -12.36 -6.78
CA ALA A 31 -19.10 -11.84 -7.72
C ALA A 31 -18.67 -10.40 -7.40
N GLN A 32 -19.61 -9.55 -6.95
CA GLN A 32 -19.31 -8.16 -6.57
C GLN A 32 -18.41 -8.07 -5.35
N GLU A 33 -18.52 -8.99 -4.39
CA GLU A 33 -17.65 -9.04 -3.21
C GLU A 33 -16.26 -9.60 -3.51
N LEU A 34 -16.12 -10.38 -4.61
CA LEU A 34 -14.79 -10.81 -5.10
C LEU A 34 -14.03 -9.70 -5.80
N ASP A 35 -14.73 -8.76 -6.44
CA ASP A 35 -14.11 -7.70 -7.22
C ASP A 35 -13.21 -6.83 -6.35
N GLY A 36 -11.91 -6.84 -6.67
CA GLY A 36 -10.89 -5.96 -6.11
C GLY A 36 -10.42 -4.94 -7.14
N PHE A 37 -9.76 -3.89 -6.67
CA PHE A 37 -9.16 -2.90 -7.57
C PHE A 37 -8.06 -3.53 -8.44
N ASN A 38 -7.20 -4.35 -7.86
CA ASN A 38 -6.19 -5.11 -8.60
C ASN A 38 -6.74 -6.50 -8.96
N GLN A 39 -7.00 -6.70 -10.23
CA GLN A 39 -7.61 -7.90 -10.79
C GLN A 39 -6.60 -9.00 -11.18
N ILE A 40 -5.34 -8.91 -10.72
CA ILE A 40 -4.29 -9.90 -11.04
C ILE A 40 -4.54 -11.28 -10.41
N SER A 41 -5.25 -11.32 -9.28
CA SER A 41 -5.54 -12.55 -8.54
C SER A 41 -7.02 -12.88 -8.62
N GLU A 42 -7.31 -14.06 -9.16
CA GLU A 42 -8.67 -14.60 -9.19
C GLU A 42 -8.95 -15.33 -7.88
N HIS A 43 -9.79 -14.74 -7.03
CA HIS A 43 -10.24 -15.36 -5.80
C HIS A 43 -11.31 -16.42 -6.08
N SER A 44 -11.20 -17.57 -5.41
CA SER A 44 -12.17 -18.68 -5.47
C SER A 44 -12.47 -19.22 -4.05
N PRO A 45 -12.96 -18.40 -3.12
CA PRO A 45 -13.27 -18.83 -1.77
C PRO A 45 -14.48 -19.76 -1.77
N ASP A 46 -14.56 -20.65 -0.77
CA ASP A 46 -15.73 -21.52 -0.59
C ASP A 46 -16.97 -20.71 -0.19
N MET A 47 -16.79 -19.57 0.50
CA MET A 47 -17.85 -18.66 0.92
C MET A 47 -17.30 -17.26 1.24
N ILE A 48 -18.19 -16.27 1.25
CA ILE A 48 -17.89 -14.88 1.64
C ILE A 48 -18.74 -14.50 2.84
N ALA A 49 -18.13 -13.85 3.84
CA ALA A 49 -18.82 -13.15 4.91
C ALA A 49 -18.70 -11.64 4.69
N VAL A 50 -19.83 -10.98 4.41
CA VAL A 50 -19.89 -9.51 4.30
C VAL A 50 -20.19 -8.94 5.69
N VAL A 51 -19.20 -8.35 6.33
CA VAL A 51 -19.29 -7.90 7.73
C VAL A 51 -19.65 -6.42 7.81
N ALA A 52 -20.59 -6.08 8.71
CA ALA A 52 -21.08 -4.71 8.90
C ALA A 52 -20.59 -4.08 10.22
N ASP A 53 -20.11 -4.89 11.16
CA ASP A 53 -19.54 -4.43 12.43
C ASP A 53 -18.51 -5.42 12.99
N ALA A 54 -17.90 -5.08 14.12
CA ALA A 54 -16.90 -5.91 14.76
C ALA A 54 -17.47 -7.23 15.35
N ALA A 55 -18.77 -7.29 15.65
CA ALA A 55 -19.42 -8.50 16.11
C ALA A 55 -19.53 -9.52 14.97
N ASP A 56 -19.89 -9.07 13.77
CA ASP A 56 -19.89 -9.90 12.57
C ASP A 56 -18.52 -10.49 12.27
N VAL A 57 -17.45 -9.68 12.42
CA VAL A 57 -16.07 -10.14 12.24
C VAL A 57 -15.73 -11.26 13.22
N ARG A 58 -16.11 -11.11 14.49
CA ARG A 58 -15.92 -12.17 15.51
C ARG A 58 -16.66 -13.46 15.16
N GLU A 59 -17.91 -13.36 14.72
CA GLU A 59 -18.69 -14.52 14.31
C GLU A 59 -18.07 -15.22 13.09
N ALA A 60 -17.64 -14.46 12.08
CA ALA A 60 -17.00 -15.00 10.89
C ALA A 60 -15.66 -15.69 11.20
N VAL A 61 -14.80 -15.05 12.02
CA VAL A 61 -13.51 -15.63 12.44
C VAL A 61 -13.72 -16.88 13.31
N SER A 62 -14.62 -16.82 14.29
CA SER A 62 -14.94 -17.97 15.16
C SER A 62 -15.50 -19.16 14.37
N PHE A 63 -16.34 -18.87 13.38
CA PHE A 63 -16.87 -19.88 12.47
C PHE A 63 -15.77 -20.55 11.64
N ALA A 64 -14.85 -19.77 11.08
CA ALA A 64 -13.74 -20.27 10.28
C ALA A 64 -12.77 -21.10 11.15
N ALA A 65 -12.39 -20.58 12.32
CA ALA A 65 -11.49 -21.24 13.27
C ALA A 65 -12.02 -22.61 13.71
N ALA A 66 -13.31 -22.70 14.08
CA ALA A 66 -13.96 -23.96 14.49
C ALA A 66 -13.93 -25.04 13.39
N ARG A 67 -13.72 -24.67 12.13
CA ARG A 67 -13.69 -25.56 10.97
C ARG A 67 -12.33 -25.72 10.32
N GLY A 68 -11.33 -25.01 10.80
CA GLY A 68 -9.99 -24.98 10.20
C GLY A 68 -9.98 -24.38 8.80
N LEU A 69 -10.97 -23.50 8.47
CA LEU A 69 -11.06 -22.82 7.19
C LEU A 69 -10.07 -21.65 7.16
N PRO A 70 -9.19 -21.56 6.16
CA PRO A 70 -8.33 -20.38 6.03
C PRO A 70 -9.16 -19.14 5.75
N VAL A 71 -8.69 -18.00 6.24
CA VAL A 71 -9.37 -16.71 6.13
C VAL A 71 -8.58 -15.75 5.25
N ALA A 72 -9.25 -15.20 4.24
CA ALA A 72 -8.82 -14.01 3.51
C ALA A 72 -9.61 -12.80 4.00
N VAL A 73 -9.01 -11.60 3.90
CA VAL A 73 -9.66 -10.34 4.25
C VAL A 73 -9.53 -9.36 3.09
N GLN A 74 -10.65 -8.81 2.64
CA GLN A 74 -10.66 -7.83 1.56
C GLN A 74 -11.49 -6.60 1.93
N ALA A 75 -10.91 -5.42 1.71
CA ALA A 75 -11.60 -4.14 1.67
C ALA A 75 -11.72 -3.66 0.21
N THR A 76 -10.71 -2.96 -0.30
CA THR A 76 -10.68 -2.43 -1.67
C THR A 76 -9.97 -3.33 -2.69
N GLY A 77 -9.22 -4.34 -2.23
CA GLY A 77 -8.47 -5.23 -3.11
C GLY A 77 -7.33 -4.59 -3.91
N HIS A 78 -6.72 -3.49 -3.43
CA HIS A 78 -5.61 -2.82 -4.13
C HIS A 78 -4.31 -3.63 -4.16
N GLY A 79 -4.04 -4.45 -3.16
CA GLY A 79 -2.76 -5.15 -3.03
C GLY A 79 -2.92 -6.64 -2.68
N PRO A 80 -3.56 -7.44 -3.53
CA PRO A 80 -3.66 -8.88 -3.28
C PRO A 80 -2.27 -9.50 -3.40
N SER A 81 -1.82 -10.18 -2.35
CA SER A 81 -0.54 -10.88 -2.34
C SER A 81 -0.67 -12.35 -2.72
N THR A 82 -1.88 -12.89 -2.64
CA THR A 82 -2.23 -14.25 -3.06
C THR A 82 -3.73 -14.35 -3.27
N ALA A 83 -4.14 -15.24 -4.19
CA ALA A 83 -5.55 -15.57 -4.35
C ALA A 83 -6.09 -16.29 -3.11
N ALA A 84 -7.30 -15.98 -2.70
CA ALA A 84 -8.05 -16.80 -1.76
C ALA A 84 -8.63 -18.00 -2.54
N ASP A 85 -8.01 -19.18 -2.39
CA ASP A 85 -8.43 -20.42 -3.00
C ASP A 85 -8.98 -21.34 -1.92
N GLY A 86 -10.30 -21.51 -1.88
CA GLY A 86 -11.03 -22.13 -0.78
C GLY A 86 -11.12 -21.23 0.47
N GLY A 87 -11.74 -21.76 1.53
CA GLY A 87 -11.87 -21.07 2.82
C GLY A 87 -12.92 -19.96 2.83
N LEU A 88 -12.75 -19.02 3.76
CA LEU A 88 -13.67 -17.90 3.98
C LEU A 88 -13.01 -16.58 3.58
N LEU A 89 -13.65 -15.83 2.67
CA LEU A 89 -13.32 -14.43 2.42
C LEU A 89 -14.17 -13.53 3.33
N ILE A 90 -13.55 -12.72 4.17
CA ILE A 90 -14.22 -11.67 4.95
C ILE A 90 -14.13 -10.36 4.18
N SER A 91 -15.28 -9.89 3.67
CA SER A 91 -15.40 -8.57 3.04
C SER A 91 -15.68 -7.52 4.11
N THR A 92 -14.79 -6.54 4.26
CA THR A 92 -14.93 -5.44 5.21
C THR A 92 -15.52 -4.18 4.57
N ARG A 93 -16.02 -4.24 3.33
CA ARG A 93 -16.49 -3.07 2.55
C ARG A 93 -17.56 -2.24 3.25
N LEU A 94 -18.36 -2.85 4.14
CA LEU A 94 -19.39 -2.15 4.89
C LEU A 94 -18.88 -1.44 6.17
N LEU A 95 -17.66 -1.76 6.63
CA LEU A 95 -17.04 -1.10 7.80
C LEU A 95 -16.44 0.24 7.39
N ARG A 96 -17.26 1.27 7.17
CA ARG A 96 -16.82 2.55 6.59
C ARG A 96 -16.83 3.73 7.58
N GLY A 97 -16.95 3.45 8.87
CA GLY A 97 -16.98 4.51 9.88
C GLY A 97 -15.67 5.31 9.90
N VAL A 98 -15.79 6.64 9.80
CA VAL A 98 -14.71 7.62 9.98
C VAL A 98 -15.16 8.65 11.01
N SER A 99 -14.35 8.85 12.04
CA SER A 99 -14.58 9.90 13.05
C SER A 99 -13.29 10.66 13.33
N ILE A 100 -13.38 11.98 13.43
CA ILE A 100 -12.27 12.88 13.70
C ILE A 100 -12.47 13.54 15.06
N ASP A 101 -11.45 13.44 15.92
CA ASP A 101 -11.30 14.32 17.10
C ASP A 101 -10.31 15.43 16.73
N PRO A 102 -10.79 16.63 16.38
CA PRO A 102 -9.92 17.70 15.94
C PRO A 102 -9.07 18.29 17.09
N ALA A 103 -9.52 18.19 18.34
CA ALA A 103 -8.77 18.68 19.49
C ALA A 103 -7.57 17.78 19.79
N ALA A 104 -7.74 16.47 19.74
CA ALA A 104 -6.68 15.50 19.88
C ALA A 104 -5.90 15.30 18.57
N ARG A 105 -6.43 15.73 17.43
CA ARG A 105 -5.94 15.44 16.07
C ARG A 105 -5.83 13.95 15.82
N ILE A 106 -6.86 13.21 16.16
CA ILE A 106 -6.93 11.75 15.99
C ILE A 106 -8.10 11.43 15.06
N ALA A 107 -7.85 10.54 14.12
CA ALA A 107 -8.88 9.85 13.36
C ALA A 107 -9.06 8.44 13.89
N ARG A 108 -10.32 7.97 14.06
CA ARG A 108 -10.67 6.56 14.18
C ARG A 108 -11.35 6.14 12.87
N VAL A 109 -10.85 5.07 12.26
CA VAL A 109 -11.24 4.64 10.92
C VAL A 109 -11.47 3.14 10.92
N GLU A 110 -12.60 2.72 10.35
CA GLU A 110 -13.00 1.32 10.29
C GLU A 110 -12.43 0.58 9.06
N GLY A 111 -12.54 -0.77 9.09
CA GLY A 111 -11.83 -1.73 8.25
C GLY A 111 -12.00 -1.62 6.74
N GLY A 112 -13.10 -1.03 6.27
CA GLY A 112 -13.44 -0.88 4.85
C GLY A 112 -13.32 0.54 4.31
N ALA A 113 -12.98 1.52 5.16
CA ALA A 113 -12.87 2.91 4.74
C ALA A 113 -11.70 3.15 3.79
N GLN A 114 -11.87 4.08 2.87
CA GLN A 114 -10.87 4.52 1.89
C GLN A 114 -10.29 5.88 2.29
N TRP A 115 -9.10 6.20 1.77
CA TRP A 115 -8.43 7.43 2.16
C TRP A 115 -9.19 8.70 1.81
N PHE A 116 -9.96 8.74 0.70
CA PHE A 116 -10.72 9.94 0.36
C PHE A 116 -11.71 10.35 1.47
N GLU A 117 -12.34 9.38 2.14
CA GLU A 117 -13.30 9.67 3.24
C GLU A 117 -12.59 10.32 4.43
N VAL A 118 -11.37 9.87 4.74
CA VAL A 118 -10.57 10.44 5.84
C VAL A 118 -10.00 11.80 5.45
N ILE A 119 -9.56 11.97 4.19
CA ILE A 119 -9.04 13.23 3.67
C ILE A 119 -10.13 14.32 3.74
N GLU A 120 -11.33 14.02 3.27
CA GLU A 120 -12.47 14.96 3.30
C GLU A 120 -12.84 15.33 4.74
N ALA A 121 -13.05 14.32 5.61
CA ALA A 121 -13.41 14.56 7.01
C ALA A 121 -12.32 15.33 7.78
N ALA A 122 -11.04 15.07 7.56
CA ALA A 122 -9.94 15.77 8.21
C ALA A 122 -9.79 17.21 7.69
N ALA A 123 -10.05 17.45 6.40
CA ALA A 123 -9.94 18.77 5.77
C ALA A 123 -10.91 19.80 6.36
N GLU A 124 -12.09 19.38 6.84
CA GLU A 124 -13.04 20.26 7.55
C GLU A 124 -12.41 20.92 8.78
N HIS A 125 -11.35 20.33 9.32
CA HIS A 125 -10.62 20.81 10.50
C HIS A 125 -9.22 21.33 10.19
N GLY A 126 -8.87 21.51 8.91
CA GLY A 126 -7.54 21.94 8.49
C GLY A 126 -6.44 20.88 8.75
N LEU A 127 -6.83 19.62 8.84
CA LEU A 127 -5.96 18.47 9.11
C LEU A 127 -5.84 17.58 7.89
N ALA A 128 -4.78 16.75 7.87
CA ALA A 128 -4.54 15.75 6.83
C ALA A 128 -4.09 14.41 7.44
N PRO A 129 -4.48 13.26 6.84
CA PRO A 129 -3.89 11.96 7.13
C PRO A 129 -2.56 11.76 6.40
N LEU A 130 -1.83 10.69 6.74
CA LEU A 130 -0.62 10.27 6.04
C LEU A 130 -0.94 9.19 4.99
N ASN A 131 -1.81 9.52 4.05
CA ASN A 131 -2.25 8.64 2.97
C ASN A 131 -1.18 8.45 1.87
N GLY A 132 -1.40 7.44 1.02
CA GLY A 132 -0.64 7.19 -0.20
C GLY A 132 -1.02 8.11 -1.35
N SER A 133 -0.63 7.71 -2.57
CA SER A 133 -0.92 8.46 -3.81
C SER A 133 -2.38 8.36 -4.21
N SER A 134 -2.98 7.15 -4.14
CA SER A 134 -4.39 6.94 -4.51
C SER A 134 -5.33 7.15 -3.31
N PRO A 135 -6.31 8.06 -3.41
CA PRO A 135 -7.32 8.25 -2.39
C PRO A 135 -8.32 7.08 -2.30
N LEU A 136 -8.37 6.19 -3.30
CA LEU A 136 -9.26 5.02 -3.33
C LEU A 136 -8.68 3.81 -2.59
N THR A 137 -7.43 3.86 -2.17
CA THR A 137 -6.81 2.77 -1.41
C THR A 137 -7.42 2.66 -0.01
N GLY A 138 -7.63 1.42 0.46
CA GLY A 138 -8.13 1.15 1.81
C GLY A 138 -7.12 1.55 2.89
N VAL A 139 -7.62 2.27 3.91
CA VAL A 139 -6.81 2.83 4.99
C VAL A 139 -6.06 1.75 5.75
N ILE A 140 -6.75 0.66 6.10
CA ILE A 140 -6.20 -0.40 6.95
C ILE A 140 -5.06 -1.13 6.24
N GLY A 141 -5.32 -1.71 5.05
CA GLY A 141 -4.32 -2.50 4.32
C GLY A 141 -3.04 -1.72 4.01
N TYR A 142 -3.18 -0.43 3.68
CA TYR A 142 -2.05 0.48 3.48
C TYR A 142 -1.25 0.71 4.77
N THR A 143 -1.92 1.01 5.88
CA THR A 143 -1.27 1.36 7.15
C THR A 143 -0.60 0.15 7.81
N LEU A 144 -1.22 -1.04 7.75
CA LEU A 144 -0.65 -2.28 8.31
C LEU A 144 0.65 -2.71 7.62
N GLY A 145 0.90 -2.27 6.39
CA GLY A 145 2.17 -2.50 5.69
C GLY A 145 3.18 -1.35 5.80
N GLY A 146 2.93 -0.41 6.71
CA GLY A 146 3.77 0.77 6.95
C GLY A 146 3.13 2.06 6.45
N GLY A 147 2.76 2.15 5.18
CA GLY A 147 2.17 3.34 4.57
C GLY A 147 3.19 4.42 4.25
N LEU A 148 3.77 4.38 3.05
CA LEU A 148 4.73 5.37 2.52
C LEU A 148 3.99 6.38 1.63
N GLY A 149 3.73 7.57 2.16
CA GLY A 149 2.86 8.56 1.53
C GLY A 149 3.57 9.83 1.05
N LEU A 150 2.74 10.79 0.61
CA LEU A 150 3.17 12.07 0.00
C LEU A 150 3.92 12.99 0.96
N MET A 151 3.78 12.79 2.27
CA MET A 151 4.43 13.59 3.31
C MET A 151 5.45 12.76 4.13
N ALA A 152 5.87 11.61 3.62
CA ALA A 152 6.64 10.63 4.40
C ALA A 152 8.00 11.16 4.86
N ARG A 153 8.70 11.99 4.07
CA ARG A 153 10.00 12.56 4.48
C ARG A 153 9.88 13.49 5.68
N LYS A 154 8.76 14.17 5.83
CA LYS A 154 8.48 15.05 6.98
C LYS A 154 7.99 14.28 8.20
N TYR A 155 7.08 13.32 8.00
CA TYR A 155 6.33 12.70 9.09
C TYR A 155 6.63 11.21 9.32
N GLY A 156 7.32 10.52 8.41
CA GLY A 156 7.57 9.08 8.50
C GLY A 156 6.45 8.24 7.87
N TYR A 157 6.39 6.99 8.26
CA TYR A 157 5.35 6.06 7.80
C TYR A 157 4.01 6.33 8.50
N ALA A 158 2.89 6.04 7.84
CA ALA A 158 1.56 6.12 8.45
C ALA A 158 1.46 5.26 9.73
N ALA A 159 2.07 4.08 9.73
CA ALA A 159 2.15 3.18 10.89
C ALA A 159 2.84 3.80 12.12
N ASP A 160 3.73 4.78 11.94
CA ASP A 160 4.39 5.50 13.03
C ASP A 160 3.42 6.38 13.83
N HIS A 161 2.28 6.73 13.22
CA HIS A 161 1.26 7.62 13.78
C HIS A 161 0.05 6.87 14.36
N VAL A 162 -0.03 5.55 14.19
CA VAL A 162 -1.11 4.73 14.77
C VAL A 162 -0.99 4.72 16.29
N THR A 163 -2.11 4.96 16.97
CA THR A 163 -2.22 5.02 18.44
C THR A 163 -2.99 3.84 19.02
N ALA A 164 -3.89 3.23 18.25
CA ALA A 164 -4.60 2.02 18.62
C ALA A 164 -4.96 1.17 17.40
N VAL A 165 -5.06 -0.14 17.59
CA VAL A 165 -5.55 -1.11 16.61
C VAL A 165 -6.63 -1.95 17.29
N GLU A 166 -7.84 -1.94 16.72
CA GLU A 166 -8.92 -2.85 17.11
C GLU A 166 -8.87 -4.05 16.15
N ILE A 167 -8.68 -5.24 16.67
CA ILE A 167 -8.40 -6.44 15.89
C ILE A 167 -9.08 -7.67 16.49
N VAL A 168 -9.59 -8.56 15.63
CA VAL A 168 -10.10 -9.87 16.00
C VAL A 168 -9.06 -10.91 15.63
N THR A 169 -8.53 -11.62 16.65
CA THR A 169 -7.51 -12.67 16.50
C THR A 169 -8.12 -14.03 16.15
N ALA A 170 -7.29 -15.04 15.86
CA ALA A 170 -7.75 -16.34 15.35
C ALA A 170 -8.65 -17.12 16.34
N ASP A 171 -8.60 -16.79 17.62
CA ASP A 171 -9.49 -17.34 18.66
C ASP A 171 -10.88 -16.66 18.72
N GLY A 172 -11.15 -15.72 17.80
CA GLY A 172 -12.41 -14.96 17.74
C GLY A 172 -12.52 -13.84 18.78
N GLN A 173 -11.46 -13.54 19.53
CA GLN A 173 -11.48 -12.49 20.54
C GLN A 173 -11.14 -11.14 19.94
N SER A 174 -11.83 -10.08 20.42
CA SER A 174 -11.53 -8.70 20.09
C SER A 174 -10.50 -8.13 21.04
N HIS A 175 -9.47 -7.49 20.49
CA HIS A 175 -8.42 -6.78 21.20
C HIS A 175 -8.40 -5.32 20.80
N ARG A 176 -8.09 -4.43 21.74
CA ARG A 176 -7.68 -3.04 21.47
C ARG A 176 -6.22 -2.90 21.86
N ALA A 177 -5.35 -3.12 20.89
CA ALA A 177 -3.91 -3.06 21.07
C ALA A 177 -3.40 -1.61 20.98
N THR A 178 -2.56 -1.22 21.96
CA THR A 178 -1.95 0.12 22.07
C THR A 178 -0.48 -0.01 22.53
N ALA A 179 0.20 1.12 22.71
CA ALA A 179 1.55 1.13 23.24
C ALA A 179 1.67 0.52 24.66
N ASP A 180 0.56 0.51 25.43
CA ASP A 180 0.53 0.08 26.84
C ASP A 180 -0.30 -1.19 27.05
N GLN A 181 -1.08 -1.63 26.06
CA GLN A 181 -1.95 -2.80 26.11
C GLN A 181 -1.75 -3.67 24.88
N ASP A 182 -1.64 -4.99 25.03
CA ASP A 182 -1.39 -5.96 23.94
C ASP A 182 -0.20 -5.51 23.06
N THR A 183 0.89 -5.09 23.72
CA THR A 183 2.01 -4.36 23.11
C THR A 183 2.69 -5.12 21.97
N ASP A 184 2.80 -6.46 22.08
CA ASP A 184 3.35 -7.29 20.99
C ASP A 184 2.42 -7.30 19.77
N LEU A 185 1.11 -7.41 19.98
CA LEU A 185 0.12 -7.36 18.90
C LEU A 185 0.09 -5.98 18.25
N PHE A 186 0.19 -4.92 19.06
CA PHE A 186 0.29 -3.53 18.58
C PHE A 186 1.54 -3.29 17.74
N TRP A 187 2.69 -3.85 18.19
CA TRP A 187 3.93 -3.76 17.43
C TRP A 187 3.81 -4.51 16.10
N ALA A 188 3.29 -5.74 16.13
CA ALA A 188 3.20 -6.63 14.97
C ALA A 188 2.21 -6.13 13.92
N ALA A 189 1.04 -5.63 14.32
CA ALA A 189 0.03 -5.10 13.39
C ALA A 189 0.52 -3.88 12.61
N ARG A 190 1.47 -3.10 13.17
CA ARG A 190 2.05 -1.92 12.52
C ARG A 190 3.31 -2.28 11.72
N GLY A 191 3.13 -2.89 10.56
CA GLY A 191 4.16 -3.34 9.62
C GLY A 191 4.02 -4.81 9.21
N GLY A 192 3.37 -5.65 10.03
CA GLY A 192 3.23 -7.08 9.77
C GLY A 192 2.04 -7.48 8.90
N LYS A 193 1.36 -6.53 8.25
CA LYS A 193 0.20 -6.79 7.38
C LYS A 193 -0.96 -7.52 8.09
N GLY A 194 -1.81 -8.20 7.37
CA GLY A 194 -2.99 -8.92 7.86
C GLY A 194 -2.70 -10.29 8.51
N ASN A 195 -1.49 -10.53 9.04
CA ASN A 195 -1.09 -11.84 9.56
C ASN A 195 -1.67 -12.19 10.94
N PHE A 196 -2.12 -11.21 11.71
CA PHE A 196 -2.40 -11.37 13.14
C PHE A 196 -3.89 -11.36 13.48
N GLY A 197 -4.75 -11.09 12.49
CA GLY A 197 -6.19 -10.99 12.68
C GLY A 197 -6.85 -10.07 11.66
N VAL A 198 -8.17 -9.92 11.81
CA VAL A 198 -8.98 -8.97 11.06
C VAL A 198 -9.04 -7.66 11.83
N VAL A 199 -8.45 -6.61 11.27
CA VAL A 199 -8.50 -5.26 11.87
C VAL A 199 -9.85 -4.64 11.57
N THR A 200 -10.60 -4.34 12.62
CA THR A 200 -11.93 -3.72 12.53
C THR A 200 -11.89 -2.21 12.54
N ALA A 201 -10.90 -1.61 13.23
CA ALA A 201 -10.63 -0.18 13.20
C ALA A 201 -9.18 0.14 13.62
N ILE A 202 -8.69 1.31 13.22
CA ILE A 202 -7.45 1.92 13.73
C ILE A 202 -7.68 3.35 14.17
N GLU A 203 -6.89 3.79 15.15
CA GLU A 203 -6.76 5.19 15.51
C GLU A 203 -5.37 5.69 15.15
N PHE A 204 -5.27 6.89 14.57
CA PHE A 204 -3.99 7.49 14.21
C PHE A 204 -4.01 9.01 14.28
N ARG A 205 -2.82 9.60 14.44
CA ARG A 205 -2.66 11.05 14.48
C ARG A 205 -2.76 11.66 13.09
N LEU A 206 -3.46 12.78 13.01
CA LEU A 206 -3.54 13.68 11.87
C LEU A 206 -2.51 14.81 12.01
N VAL A 207 -2.09 15.39 10.88
CA VAL A 207 -1.13 16.50 10.83
C VAL A 207 -1.82 17.81 10.40
N PRO A 208 -1.35 18.98 10.88
CA PRO A 208 -1.96 20.28 10.57
C PRO A 208 -1.51 20.77 9.18
N VAL A 209 -1.99 20.11 8.14
CA VAL A 209 -1.70 20.42 6.74
C VAL A 209 -3.02 20.55 5.99
N SER A 210 -3.35 21.74 5.52
CA SER A 210 -4.55 22.03 4.71
C SER A 210 -4.22 22.28 3.25
N ARG A 211 -2.99 22.66 2.94
CA ARG A 211 -2.49 22.99 1.61
C ARG A 211 -1.05 22.52 1.45
N LEU A 212 -0.63 22.32 0.22
CA LEU A 212 0.75 22.05 -0.17
C LEU A 212 1.05 22.68 -1.54
N TYR A 213 2.32 22.80 -1.87
CA TYR A 213 2.77 23.06 -3.25
C TYR A 213 3.11 21.71 -3.87
N GLY A 214 2.32 21.27 -4.84
CA GLY A 214 2.42 19.92 -5.40
C GLY A 214 2.00 19.83 -6.85
N GLY A 215 2.20 18.65 -7.42
CA GLY A 215 1.95 18.33 -8.81
C GLY A 215 3.12 17.58 -9.44
N GLY A 216 3.27 17.65 -10.75
CA GLY A 216 4.31 16.96 -11.48
C GLY A 216 4.88 17.75 -12.66
N LEU A 217 6.12 17.41 -12.99
CA LEU A 217 6.80 17.81 -14.21
C LEU A 217 6.86 16.60 -15.14
N PHE A 218 6.33 16.73 -16.34
CA PHE A 218 6.38 15.70 -17.37
C PHE A 218 7.38 16.08 -18.46
N PHE A 219 8.30 15.16 -18.76
CA PHE A 219 9.33 15.34 -19.75
C PHE A 219 9.20 14.29 -20.85
N ALA A 220 9.63 14.67 -22.07
CA ALA A 220 9.70 13.72 -23.16
C ALA A 220 10.69 12.59 -22.88
N GLY A 221 10.41 11.39 -23.39
CA GLY A 221 11.22 10.19 -23.14
C GLY A 221 12.68 10.31 -23.55
N GLU A 222 12.98 11.12 -24.56
CA GLU A 222 14.35 11.39 -25.04
C GLU A 222 15.21 12.07 -23.98
N ALA A 223 14.60 12.81 -23.05
CA ALA A 223 15.30 13.48 -21.95
C ALA A 223 15.47 12.59 -20.71
N THR A 224 15.13 11.30 -20.76
CA THR A 224 15.11 10.43 -19.57
C THR A 224 16.44 10.47 -18.82
N ALA A 225 17.58 10.34 -19.50
CA ALA A 225 18.90 10.32 -18.86
C ALA A 225 19.17 11.64 -18.13
N ASP A 226 18.99 12.78 -18.80
CA ASP A 226 19.26 14.11 -18.23
C ASP A 226 18.37 14.37 -17.01
N VAL A 227 17.07 14.00 -17.09
CA VAL A 227 16.11 14.23 -16.02
C VAL A 227 16.38 13.31 -14.81
N VAL A 228 16.72 12.03 -15.01
CA VAL A 228 17.03 11.10 -13.91
C VAL A 228 18.29 11.54 -13.19
N HIS A 229 19.35 11.91 -13.90
CA HIS A 229 20.57 12.43 -13.29
C HIS A 229 20.35 13.74 -12.54
N ALA A 230 19.64 14.70 -13.15
CA ALA A 230 19.30 15.96 -12.50
C ALA A 230 18.46 15.75 -11.24
N TRP A 231 17.44 14.86 -11.28
CA TRP A 231 16.62 14.54 -10.12
C TRP A 231 17.45 13.88 -9.00
N ARG A 232 18.30 12.91 -9.34
CA ARG A 232 19.21 12.26 -8.37
C ARG A 232 20.05 13.27 -7.63
N GLU A 233 20.72 14.19 -8.34
CA GLU A 233 21.56 15.22 -7.74
C GLU A 233 20.76 16.20 -6.89
N TRP A 234 19.61 16.63 -7.42
CA TRP A 234 18.71 17.54 -6.73
C TRP A 234 18.17 16.96 -5.42
N THR A 235 17.85 15.66 -5.34
CA THR A 235 17.32 15.01 -4.14
C THR A 235 18.28 15.13 -2.93
N ALA A 236 19.58 15.29 -3.15
CA ALA A 236 20.56 15.44 -2.08
C ALA A 236 20.48 16.80 -1.35
N SER A 237 19.85 17.81 -1.97
CA SER A 237 19.82 19.19 -1.47
C SER A 237 18.47 19.66 -0.93
N VAL A 238 17.39 18.88 -1.12
CA VAL A 238 16.04 19.32 -0.76
C VAL A 238 15.72 19.05 0.72
N PRO A 239 14.94 19.94 1.35
CA PRO A 239 14.55 19.80 2.75
C PRO A 239 13.61 18.60 2.98
N GLU A 240 13.46 18.19 4.25
CA GLU A 240 12.54 17.08 4.62
C GLU A 240 11.06 17.43 4.41
N ASP A 241 10.73 18.72 4.36
CA ASP A 241 9.37 19.20 4.03
C ASP A 241 8.95 18.91 2.58
N LEU A 242 9.89 18.45 1.75
CA LEU A 242 9.67 18.08 0.36
C LEU A 242 9.82 16.56 0.19
N THR A 243 8.76 15.93 -0.30
CA THR A 243 8.75 14.52 -0.76
C THR A 243 8.69 14.50 -2.28
N SER A 244 9.52 13.68 -2.91
CA SER A 244 9.58 13.54 -4.36
C SER A 244 9.70 12.11 -4.80
N SER A 245 9.13 11.81 -5.97
CA SER A 245 9.39 10.59 -6.73
C SER A 245 9.58 10.91 -8.21
N LEU A 246 10.22 9.98 -8.93
CA LEU A 246 10.38 10.02 -10.37
C LEU A 246 9.85 8.72 -10.96
N ALA A 247 8.98 8.80 -11.94
CA ALA A 247 8.45 7.64 -12.65
C ALA A 247 8.76 7.68 -14.15
N LEU A 248 9.21 6.57 -14.68
CA LEU A 248 9.28 6.28 -16.11
C LEU A 248 7.95 5.61 -16.50
N LEU A 249 7.15 6.29 -17.31
CA LEU A 249 5.81 5.87 -17.70
C LEU A 249 5.81 5.38 -19.14
N ARG A 250 5.35 4.15 -19.39
CA ARG A 250 5.14 3.55 -20.71
C ARG A 250 3.67 3.25 -20.90
N MET A 251 2.88 4.33 -21.04
CA MET A 251 1.45 4.18 -21.15
C MET A 251 1.03 3.63 -22.53
N PRO A 252 0.02 2.72 -22.58
CA PRO A 252 -0.48 2.20 -23.84
C PRO A 252 -1.13 3.29 -24.69
N ASP A 253 -1.21 3.05 -26.01
CA ASP A 253 -1.91 3.95 -26.95
C ASP A 253 -3.41 3.62 -26.98
N ILE A 254 -4.11 4.02 -25.93
CA ILE A 254 -5.57 3.85 -25.78
C ILE A 254 -6.24 5.18 -25.41
N GLU A 255 -7.52 5.32 -25.71
CA GLU A 255 -8.27 6.56 -25.53
C GLU A 255 -8.33 7.04 -24.06
N ALA A 256 -8.37 6.11 -23.12
CA ALA A 256 -8.40 6.41 -21.68
C ALA A 256 -7.12 7.08 -21.16
N VAL A 257 -5.99 6.96 -21.89
CA VAL A 257 -4.73 7.60 -21.51
C VAL A 257 -4.67 9.02 -22.06
N PRO A 258 -4.24 10.03 -21.29
CA PRO A 258 -4.04 11.40 -21.77
C PRO A 258 -3.14 11.45 -23.03
N PRO A 259 -3.47 12.27 -24.05
CA PRO A 259 -2.76 12.26 -25.34
C PRO A 259 -1.24 12.45 -25.26
N PHE A 260 -0.75 13.21 -24.29
CA PHE A 260 0.68 13.46 -24.10
C PHE A 260 1.45 12.27 -23.51
N LEU A 261 0.76 11.24 -22.98
CA LEU A 261 1.33 10.01 -22.43
C LEU A 261 1.21 8.81 -23.36
N ARG A 262 0.29 8.84 -24.34
CA ARG A 262 -0.07 7.68 -25.16
C ARG A 262 1.09 7.14 -26.00
N GLY A 263 1.31 5.83 -25.93
CA GLY A 263 2.22 5.07 -26.77
C GLY A 263 3.68 5.52 -26.71
N ARG A 264 4.10 6.16 -25.63
CA ARG A 264 5.46 6.70 -25.50
C ARG A 264 6.01 6.59 -24.09
N LEU A 265 7.33 6.61 -24.00
CA LEU A 265 8.02 6.82 -22.73
C LEU A 265 7.89 8.30 -22.32
N THR A 266 7.53 8.54 -21.08
CA THR A 266 7.45 9.88 -20.46
C THR A 266 8.07 9.82 -19.06
N VAL A 267 8.86 10.81 -18.69
CA VAL A 267 9.39 10.94 -17.33
C VAL A 267 8.47 11.86 -16.53
N HIS A 268 8.00 11.39 -15.39
CA HIS A 268 7.15 12.16 -14.50
C HIS A 268 7.83 12.36 -13.15
N VAL A 269 8.28 13.59 -12.86
CA VAL A 269 8.81 13.97 -11.55
C VAL A 269 7.67 14.54 -10.71
N ARG A 270 7.41 13.94 -9.57
CA ARG A 270 6.31 14.24 -8.65
C ARG A 270 6.83 14.96 -7.43
N ILE A 271 6.13 15.99 -7.00
CA ILE A 271 6.53 16.88 -5.90
C ILE A 271 5.36 17.07 -4.94
N ALA A 272 5.64 16.96 -3.64
CA ALA A 272 4.77 17.39 -2.55
C ALA A 272 5.63 18.18 -1.55
N TYR A 273 5.43 19.50 -1.47
CA TYR A 273 6.17 20.40 -0.60
C TYR A 273 5.23 21.10 0.39
N LEU A 274 5.57 21.06 1.67
CA LEU A 274 4.74 21.55 2.78
C LEU A 274 5.04 22.99 3.19
N GLY A 275 5.92 23.67 2.50
CA GLY A 275 6.22 25.09 2.69
C GLY A 275 5.42 25.99 1.75
N SER A 276 5.86 27.23 1.59
CA SER A 276 5.19 28.21 0.73
C SER A 276 5.33 27.87 -0.75
N ALA A 277 4.35 28.29 -1.56
CA ALA A 277 4.43 28.11 -3.01
C ALA A 277 5.63 28.84 -3.64
N GLU A 278 6.04 29.96 -3.08
CA GLU A 278 7.18 30.73 -3.58
C GLU A 278 8.51 29.98 -3.36
N GLU A 279 8.72 29.43 -2.16
CA GLU A 279 9.87 28.57 -1.88
C GLU A 279 9.84 27.28 -2.71
N GLY A 280 8.66 26.67 -2.87
CA GLY A 280 8.46 25.48 -3.70
C GLY A 280 8.88 25.73 -5.16
N LYS A 281 8.49 26.87 -5.73
CA LYS A 281 8.92 27.27 -7.09
C LYS A 281 10.44 27.38 -7.22
N GLN A 282 11.11 27.96 -6.20
CA GLN A 282 12.55 28.09 -6.16
C GLN A 282 13.25 26.74 -6.02
N LEU A 283 12.79 25.88 -5.14
CA LEU A 283 13.32 24.53 -4.95
C LEU A 283 13.25 23.68 -6.21
N VAL A 284 12.17 23.80 -6.99
CA VAL A 284 11.94 22.99 -8.20
C VAL A 284 12.53 23.61 -9.46
N ALA A 285 12.95 24.88 -9.44
CA ALA A 285 13.49 25.58 -10.61
C ALA A 285 14.60 24.80 -11.34
N PRO A 286 15.58 24.14 -10.68
CA PRO A 286 16.62 23.37 -11.37
C PRO A 286 16.02 22.22 -12.21
N LEU A 287 14.99 21.53 -11.70
CA LEU A 287 14.37 20.42 -12.42
C LEU A 287 13.62 20.87 -13.67
N ARG A 288 13.03 22.07 -13.66
CA ARG A 288 12.37 22.62 -14.88
C ARG A 288 13.33 22.81 -16.07
N SER A 289 14.63 22.88 -15.78
CA SER A 289 15.67 23.03 -16.79
C SER A 289 16.35 21.71 -17.17
N ALA A 290 15.93 20.58 -16.58
CA ALA A 290 16.56 19.27 -16.78
C ALA A 290 16.27 18.66 -18.18
N GLY A 291 15.27 19.18 -18.90
CA GLY A 291 14.91 18.68 -20.23
C GLY A 291 13.69 19.40 -20.81
N PRO A 292 13.27 19.04 -22.03
CA PRO A 292 12.07 19.57 -22.64
C PRO A 292 10.82 19.19 -21.84
N LEU A 293 10.19 20.17 -21.19
CA LEU A 293 8.92 20.01 -20.49
C LEU A 293 7.76 19.81 -21.48
N VAL A 294 6.96 18.77 -21.21
CA VAL A 294 5.70 18.51 -21.92
C VAL A 294 4.53 19.14 -21.16
N VAL A 295 4.51 18.94 -19.84
CA VAL A 295 3.47 19.47 -18.94
C VAL A 295 4.12 19.83 -17.58
N ASP A 296 3.68 20.94 -16.99
CA ASP A 296 4.00 21.36 -15.63
C ASP A 296 2.66 21.60 -14.90
N THR A 297 2.34 20.77 -13.91
CA THR A 297 1.12 20.89 -13.10
C THR A 297 1.39 21.43 -11.71
N LEU A 298 2.63 21.83 -11.41
CA LEU A 298 3.03 22.29 -10.08
C LEU A 298 2.31 23.57 -9.67
N ALA A 299 1.53 23.50 -8.64
CA ALA A 299 0.76 24.61 -8.11
C ALA A 299 0.56 24.48 -6.59
N GLU A 300 0.16 25.58 -5.95
CA GLU A 300 -0.44 25.50 -4.62
C GLU A 300 -1.82 24.86 -4.73
N MET A 301 -2.06 23.79 -3.95
CA MET A 301 -3.30 23.03 -3.97
C MET A 301 -3.81 22.75 -2.55
N PRO A 302 -5.13 22.59 -2.34
CA PRO A 302 -5.64 22.05 -1.11
C PRO A 302 -5.21 20.59 -0.95
N TYR A 303 -5.05 20.13 0.28
CA TYR A 303 -4.64 18.74 0.51
C TYR A 303 -5.65 17.71 -0.05
N THR A 304 -6.92 18.07 -0.15
CA THR A 304 -7.96 17.24 -0.78
C THR A 304 -7.69 16.93 -2.25
N ALA A 305 -6.86 17.72 -2.94
CA ALA A 305 -6.44 17.49 -4.32
C ALA A 305 -5.08 16.73 -4.42
N ALA A 306 -4.49 16.30 -3.30
CA ALA A 306 -3.15 15.70 -3.29
C ALA A 306 -3.04 14.40 -4.13
N GLY A 307 -4.15 13.70 -4.38
CA GLY A 307 -4.20 12.56 -5.30
C GLY A 307 -3.83 12.90 -6.75
N GLU A 308 -4.03 14.15 -7.18
CA GLU A 308 -3.69 14.63 -8.52
C GLU A 308 -2.17 14.67 -8.79
N ILE A 309 -1.33 14.61 -7.75
CA ILE A 309 0.14 14.57 -7.87
C ILE A 309 0.59 13.31 -8.62
N HIS A 310 -0.01 12.17 -8.33
CA HIS A 310 0.26 10.91 -9.03
C HIS A 310 -0.73 10.66 -10.15
N ASN A 311 -1.98 11.07 -9.94
CA ASN A 311 -3.09 10.84 -10.85
C ASN A 311 -3.23 9.35 -11.20
N ASP A 312 -3.24 8.51 -10.15
CA ASP A 312 -3.35 7.06 -10.27
C ASP A 312 -4.69 6.68 -10.93
N PRO A 313 -4.78 5.54 -11.66
CA PRO A 313 -6.02 5.04 -12.22
C PRO A 313 -7.13 4.90 -11.18
N THR A 314 -8.36 5.21 -11.57
CA THR A 314 -9.56 5.07 -10.72
C THR A 314 -10.35 3.79 -11.01
N GLU A 315 -10.16 3.21 -12.19
CA GLU A 315 -10.81 1.98 -12.60
C GLU A 315 -9.96 0.76 -12.26
N PRO A 316 -10.58 -0.37 -11.87
CA PRO A 316 -9.88 -1.62 -11.60
C PRO A 316 -9.07 -2.11 -12.80
N ILE A 317 -7.85 -2.54 -12.55
CA ILE A 317 -6.94 -3.09 -13.58
C ILE A 317 -6.16 -4.29 -13.02
N PRO A 318 -5.82 -5.29 -13.85
CA PRO A 318 -4.89 -6.35 -13.45
C PRO A 318 -3.44 -5.83 -13.53
N TYR A 319 -2.68 -5.91 -12.43
CA TYR A 319 -1.25 -5.58 -12.45
C TYR A 319 -0.46 -6.37 -11.41
N SER A 320 0.77 -6.72 -11.76
CA SER A 320 1.78 -7.16 -10.80
C SER A 320 2.63 -5.98 -10.36
N GLU A 321 3.05 -6.00 -9.10
CA GLU A 321 3.92 -4.97 -8.54
C GLU A 321 5.10 -5.61 -7.84
N ARG A 322 6.31 -5.11 -8.14
CA ARG A 322 7.57 -5.55 -7.54
C ARG A 322 8.31 -4.34 -6.98
N SER A 323 9.02 -4.56 -5.89
CA SER A 323 9.77 -3.47 -5.24
C SER A 323 11.12 -3.92 -4.74
N MET A 324 11.99 -2.94 -4.52
CA MET A 324 13.29 -3.08 -3.86
C MET A 324 13.63 -1.78 -3.12
N MET A 325 14.16 -1.93 -1.92
CA MET A 325 14.72 -0.82 -1.17
C MET A 325 16.18 -0.63 -1.60
N LEU A 326 16.56 0.57 -2.01
CA LEU A 326 17.90 0.89 -2.51
C LEU A 326 18.73 1.61 -1.44
N ARG A 327 19.97 1.20 -1.26
CA ARG A 327 20.94 1.88 -0.39
C ARG A 327 21.39 3.22 -0.98
N THR A 328 21.55 3.25 -2.28
CA THR A 328 22.05 4.40 -3.04
C THR A 328 21.46 4.42 -4.44
N LEU A 329 21.52 5.58 -5.05
CA LEU A 329 21.26 5.80 -6.46
C LEU A 329 22.43 6.62 -7.02
N ASP A 330 23.63 5.99 -7.11
CA ASP A 330 24.82 6.59 -7.69
C ASP A 330 24.74 6.65 -9.24
N GLU A 331 25.77 7.17 -9.89
CA GLU A 331 25.80 7.32 -11.36
C GLU A 331 25.67 5.93 -12.04
N ALA A 332 26.38 4.92 -11.53
CA ALA A 332 26.32 3.58 -12.10
C ALA A 332 24.94 2.92 -11.90
N ALA A 333 24.23 3.23 -10.80
CA ALA A 333 22.85 2.80 -10.59
C ALA A 333 21.89 3.43 -11.59
N VAL A 334 22.10 4.71 -11.91
CA VAL A 334 21.29 5.41 -12.92
C VAL A 334 21.57 4.83 -14.30
N ASP A 335 22.84 4.59 -14.66
CA ASP A 335 23.21 4.00 -15.95
C ASP A 335 22.56 2.62 -16.13
N ALA A 336 22.63 1.76 -15.10
CA ALA A 336 21.97 0.45 -15.12
C ALA A 336 20.44 0.56 -15.23
N LEU A 337 19.82 1.50 -14.52
CA LEU A 337 18.39 1.75 -14.64
C LEU A 337 18.00 2.19 -16.06
N LEU A 338 18.82 3.05 -16.69
CA LEU A 338 18.60 3.51 -18.05
C LEU A 338 18.77 2.40 -19.09
N GLU A 339 19.69 1.47 -18.89
CA GLU A 339 19.83 0.27 -19.73
C GLU A 339 18.59 -0.63 -19.62
N LEU A 340 18.01 -0.78 -18.42
CA LEU A 340 16.87 -1.65 -18.14
C LEU A 340 15.53 -0.99 -18.51
N ALA A 341 15.41 0.31 -18.35
CA ALA A 341 14.14 1.03 -18.41
C ALA A 341 14.22 2.40 -19.13
N GLY A 342 15.31 2.74 -19.77
CA GLY A 342 15.46 3.98 -20.55
C GLY A 342 14.87 3.92 -21.95
N PRO A 343 15.10 4.96 -22.76
CA PRO A 343 14.69 4.97 -24.16
C PRO A 343 15.31 3.80 -24.95
N GLY A 344 14.45 3.04 -25.65
CA GLY A 344 14.89 1.87 -26.44
C GLY A 344 15.09 0.57 -25.67
N ALA A 345 14.97 0.57 -24.34
CA ALA A 345 14.98 -0.65 -23.54
C ALA A 345 13.74 -1.52 -23.82
N ASP A 346 13.92 -2.84 -23.88
CA ASP A 346 12.81 -3.80 -23.95
C ASP A 346 12.21 -4.04 -22.55
N CYS A 347 11.61 -2.99 -21.99
CA CYS A 347 11.02 -2.97 -20.67
C CYS A 347 9.50 -3.17 -20.76
N ILE A 348 9.00 -4.19 -20.07
CA ILE A 348 7.57 -4.51 -20.01
C ILE A 348 6.83 -3.73 -18.94
N ASP A 349 7.58 -3.12 -18.00
CA ASP A 349 6.96 -2.38 -16.89
C ASP A 349 6.28 -1.13 -17.41
N LEU A 350 4.99 -1.00 -17.08
CA LEU A 350 4.18 0.17 -17.40
C LEU A 350 4.67 1.41 -16.63
N VAL A 351 5.07 1.17 -15.38
CA VAL A 351 5.61 2.18 -14.47
C VAL A 351 6.89 1.64 -13.83
N VAL A 352 7.97 2.42 -13.89
CA VAL A 352 9.18 2.21 -13.07
C VAL A 352 9.35 3.45 -12.22
N GLU A 353 9.17 3.34 -10.91
CA GLU A 353 9.18 4.48 -10.00
C GLU A 353 10.31 4.40 -8.99
N LEU A 354 11.02 5.51 -8.82
CA LEU A 354 11.96 5.79 -7.74
C LEU A 354 11.35 6.79 -6.77
N ARG A 355 11.20 6.43 -5.49
CA ARG A 355 10.76 7.33 -4.42
C ARG A 355 11.93 7.72 -3.54
N GLN A 356 12.16 9.02 -3.35
CA GLN A 356 13.15 9.53 -2.40
C GLN A 356 12.68 9.24 -0.97
N LEU A 357 13.56 8.64 -0.17
CA LEU A 357 13.35 8.37 1.25
C LEU A 357 14.17 9.34 2.12
N GLY A 358 14.64 8.88 3.28
CA GLY A 358 15.35 9.71 4.25
C GLY A 358 14.39 10.58 5.09
N GLY A 359 14.91 11.62 5.73
CA GLY A 359 14.12 12.42 6.65
C GLY A 359 13.50 11.59 7.78
N ALA A 360 12.21 11.79 8.08
CA ALA A 360 11.52 11.04 9.12
C ALA A 360 11.37 9.54 8.81
N VAL A 361 11.33 9.15 7.54
CA VAL A 361 11.32 7.72 7.14
C VAL A 361 12.56 7.00 7.64
N GLY A 362 13.71 7.67 7.61
CA GLY A 362 15.01 7.12 8.04
C GLY A 362 15.20 7.09 9.56
N ARG A 363 14.27 7.63 10.35
CA ARG A 363 14.37 7.66 11.81
C ARG A 363 13.52 6.56 12.47
N PRO A 364 13.98 5.99 13.60
CA PRO A 364 13.14 5.09 14.38
C PRO A 364 11.83 5.77 14.80
N SER A 365 10.72 5.01 14.77
CA SER A 365 9.45 5.47 15.29
C SER A 365 9.53 5.67 16.82
N VAL A 366 8.83 6.69 17.34
CA VAL A 366 8.74 6.96 18.80
C VAL A 366 8.19 5.76 19.55
N VAL A 367 7.15 5.13 19.03
CA VAL A 367 6.64 3.85 19.51
C VAL A 367 7.06 2.78 18.50
N PRO A 368 7.96 1.85 18.87
CA PRO A 368 8.48 0.84 17.95
C PRO A 368 7.38 0.07 17.22
N ASN A 369 7.61 -0.26 15.96
CA ASN A 369 6.72 -1.06 15.10
C ASN A 369 7.55 -2.01 14.22
N ALA A 370 6.90 -2.82 13.41
CA ALA A 370 7.54 -3.82 12.55
C ALA A 370 7.92 -3.29 11.16
N VAL A 371 7.86 -1.97 10.93
CA VAL A 371 8.31 -1.37 9.67
C VAL A 371 9.83 -1.23 9.70
N ASP A 372 10.50 -2.01 8.88
CA ASP A 372 11.94 -1.95 8.66
C ASP A 372 12.31 -0.96 7.52
N HIS A 373 13.48 -1.09 6.93
CA HIS A 373 13.98 -0.35 5.74
C HIS A 373 14.27 1.13 5.97
N ARG A 374 14.54 1.52 7.20
CA ARG A 374 14.77 2.93 7.54
C ARG A 374 16.13 3.44 7.09
N ASP A 375 17.05 2.55 6.73
CA ASP A 375 18.38 2.84 6.18
C ASP A 375 18.40 3.01 4.65
N ALA A 376 17.30 2.72 3.97
CA ALA A 376 17.20 2.88 2.53
C ALA A 376 17.14 4.35 2.12
N ALA A 377 17.87 4.71 1.05
CA ALA A 377 17.86 6.07 0.49
C ALA A 377 16.71 6.27 -0.50
N PHE A 378 16.33 5.19 -1.22
CA PHE A 378 15.24 5.20 -2.19
C PHE A 378 14.43 3.91 -2.12
N ALA A 379 13.19 3.97 -2.57
CA ALA A 379 12.39 2.81 -2.90
C ALA A 379 12.21 2.76 -4.43
N LEU A 380 12.56 1.62 -5.04
CA LEU A 380 12.24 1.30 -6.43
C LEU A 380 10.98 0.44 -6.44
N SER A 381 10.02 0.77 -7.28
CA SER A 381 8.88 -0.10 -7.58
C SER A 381 8.62 -0.16 -9.08
N THR A 382 8.11 -1.29 -9.54
CA THR A 382 7.66 -1.49 -10.92
C THR A 382 6.24 -2.02 -10.92
N LEU A 383 5.44 -1.54 -11.87
CA LEU A 383 4.10 -2.03 -12.13
C LEU A 383 4.03 -2.54 -13.56
N SER A 384 3.64 -3.80 -13.73
CA SER A 384 3.50 -4.46 -15.03
C SER A 384 2.08 -4.97 -15.22
N LEU A 385 1.54 -4.82 -16.44
CA LEU A 385 0.36 -5.59 -16.83
C LEU A 385 0.73 -7.07 -17.03
N PRO A 386 -0.25 -7.99 -17.04
CA PRO A 386 0.03 -9.40 -17.35
C PRO A 386 0.81 -9.55 -18.66
N ASP A 387 1.98 -10.19 -18.62
CA ASP A 387 2.87 -10.45 -19.74
C ASP A 387 3.60 -11.78 -19.50
N ASP A 388 3.90 -12.54 -20.53
CA ASP A 388 4.65 -13.79 -20.44
C ASP A 388 6.16 -13.58 -20.24
N ARG A 389 6.66 -12.36 -20.52
CA ARG A 389 8.06 -12.00 -20.31
C ARG A 389 8.32 -11.64 -18.85
N PRO A 390 9.50 -11.98 -18.30
CA PRO A 390 9.83 -11.60 -16.93
C PRO A 390 10.11 -10.08 -16.82
N PRO A 391 9.63 -9.40 -15.75
CA PRO A 391 10.05 -8.04 -15.45
C PRO A 391 11.48 -8.05 -14.91
N LEU A 392 12.39 -7.31 -15.57
CA LEU A 392 13.84 -7.40 -15.31
C LEU A 392 14.37 -6.24 -14.44
N VAL A 393 13.65 -5.13 -14.33
CA VAL A 393 14.16 -3.90 -13.71
C VAL A 393 14.56 -4.12 -12.25
N VAL A 394 13.67 -4.66 -11.43
CA VAL A 394 13.94 -4.85 -9.99
C VAL A 394 15.13 -5.79 -9.75
N ASP A 395 15.22 -6.88 -10.50
CA ASP A 395 16.31 -7.86 -10.34
C ASP A 395 17.62 -7.30 -10.88
N GLY A 396 17.61 -6.55 -11.99
CA GLY A 396 18.80 -5.88 -12.53
C GLY A 396 19.37 -4.79 -11.61
N MET A 397 18.52 -4.17 -10.80
CA MET A 397 18.93 -3.17 -9.81
C MET A 397 19.42 -3.77 -8.48
N ALA A 398 19.47 -5.10 -8.34
CA ALA A 398 19.89 -5.78 -7.10
C ALA A 398 21.26 -5.37 -6.54
N PRO A 399 22.30 -5.03 -7.33
CA PRO A 399 23.59 -4.58 -6.78
C PRO A 399 23.50 -3.37 -5.86
N TRP A 400 22.54 -2.46 -6.10
CA TRP A 400 22.30 -1.26 -5.29
C TRP A 400 21.23 -1.45 -4.22
N GLY A 401 20.56 -2.61 -4.22
CA GLY A 401 19.49 -2.96 -3.29
C GLY A 401 20.01 -3.30 -1.89
N THR A 402 19.18 -3.07 -0.87
CA THR A 402 19.40 -3.53 0.51
C THR A 402 19.16 -5.05 0.65
N GLY A 403 18.59 -5.70 -0.35
CA GLY A 403 18.04 -7.05 -0.27
C GLY A 403 16.63 -7.09 0.31
N ARG A 404 16.03 -5.94 0.65
CA ARG A 404 14.69 -5.82 1.22
C ARG A 404 13.69 -5.28 0.20
N ARG A 405 12.42 -5.64 0.40
CA ARG A 405 11.28 -5.23 -0.42
C ARG A 405 10.28 -4.46 0.43
N TYR A 406 9.57 -3.53 -0.18
CA TYR A 406 8.46 -2.84 0.49
C TYR A 406 7.15 -3.55 0.17
N LEU A 407 6.52 -4.15 1.19
CA LEU A 407 5.38 -5.07 0.99
C LEU A 407 4.13 -4.41 0.42
N ASN A 408 3.95 -3.08 0.58
CA ASN A 408 2.83 -2.39 -0.05
C ASN A 408 3.01 -2.21 -1.56
N PHE A 409 4.24 -2.38 -2.08
CA PHE A 409 4.58 -2.38 -3.49
C PHE A 409 5.01 -3.78 -3.95
N LEU A 410 4.28 -4.80 -3.47
CA LEU A 410 4.52 -6.18 -3.79
C LEU A 410 3.17 -6.89 -3.97
N ALA A 411 2.74 -7.06 -5.21
CA ALA A 411 1.49 -7.71 -5.58
C ALA A 411 1.67 -8.66 -6.76
N GLY A 412 0.85 -9.70 -6.82
CA GLY A 412 0.86 -10.70 -7.88
C GLY A 412 1.22 -12.11 -7.38
N PRO A 413 1.23 -13.11 -8.29
CA PRO A 413 1.20 -14.54 -7.92
C PRO A 413 2.32 -15.01 -7.00
N ASP A 414 3.53 -14.44 -7.12
CA ASP A 414 4.69 -14.86 -6.33
C ASP A 414 4.96 -13.98 -5.10
N SER A 415 4.15 -12.96 -4.89
CA SER A 415 4.41 -11.95 -3.85
C SER A 415 4.40 -12.53 -2.43
N SER A 416 3.52 -13.49 -2.15
CA SER A 416 3.46 -14.15 -0.83
C SER A 416 4.74 -14.90 -0.46
N ARG A 417 5.45 -15.47 -1.44
CA ARG A 417 6.72 -16.17 -1.23
C ARG A 417 7.87 -15.22 -0.87
N LEU A 418 7.71 -13.95 -1.16
CA LEU A 418 8.70 -12.91 -0.90
C LEU A 418 8.45 -12.18 0.42
N ALA A 419 7.46 -12.58 1.23
CA ALA A 419 7.08 -11.92 2.47
C ALA A 419 8.27 -11.73 3.43
N GLU A 420 9.16 -12.73 3.58
CA GLU A 420 10.35 -12.66 4.44
C GLU A 420 11.30 -11.55 3.99
N SER A 421 11.40 -11.27 2.68
CA SER A 421 12.25 -10.18 2.17
C SER A 421 11.73 -8.78 2.53
N GLY A 422 10.53 -8.67 3.06
CA GLY A 422 9.96 -7.44 3.61
C GLY A 422 10.55 -7.03 4.96
N TYR A 423 11.41 -7.84 5.59
CA TYR A 423 11.84 -7.62 6.97
C TYR A 423 13.32 -7.94 7.17
N GLU A 424 13.90 -7.34 8.21
CA GLU A 424 15.15 -7.81 8.78
C GLU A 424 14.94 -9.18 9.48
N PRO A 425 15.96 -10.06 9.52
CA PRO A 425 15.80 -11.40 10.09
C PRO A 425 15.28 -11.40 11.53
N ALA A 426 15.71 -10.44 12.37
CA ALA A 426 15.25 -10.32 13.75
C ALA A 426 13.79 -9.91 13.84
N THR A 427 13.35 -8.96 12.99
CA THR A 427 11.95 -8.52 12.90
C THR A 427 11.06 -9.66 12.42
N PHE A 428 11.46 -10.38 11.36
CA PHE A 428 10.70 -11.51 10.85
C PHE A 428 10.55 -12.63 11.89
N SER A 429 11.63 -12.96 12.60
CA SER A 429 11.60 -13.96 13.68
C SER A 429 10.65 -13.56 14.81
N ARG A 430 10.65 -12.26 15.21
CA ARG A 430 9.72 -11.77 16.24
C ARG A 430 8.26 -11.82 15.74
N LEU A 431 8.00 -11.42 14.49
CA LEU A 431 6.67 -11.52 13.89
C LEU A 431 6.18 -12.97 13.86
N ALA A 432 7.02 -13.93 13.46
CA ALA A 432 6.69 -15.35 13.42
C ALA A 432 6.38 -15.91 14.83
N ALA A 433 7.14 -15.49 15.86
CA ALA A 433 6.89 -15.87 17.24
C ALA A 433 5.58 -15.27 17.81
N ILE A 434 5.24 -14.03 17.44
CA ILE A 434 3.95 -13.42 17.78
C ILE A 434 2.81 -14.17 17.07
N LYS A 435 2.98 -14.45 15.78
CA LYS A 435 2.03 -15.23 14.97
C LYS A 435 1.75 -16.59 15.60
N ALA A 436 2.77 -17.30 16.09
CA ALA A 436 2.61 -18.60 16.74
C ALA A 436 1.75 -18.55 18.03
N ARG A 437 1.66 -17.37 18.68
CA ARG A 437 0.81 -17.18 19.86
C ARG A 437 -0.63 -16.80 19.54
N VAL A 438 -0.84 -15.96 18.51
CA VAL A 438 -2.16 -15.39 18.21
C VAL A 438 -2.89 -16.09 17.07
N ASP A 439 -2.17 -16.83 16.24
CA ASP A 439 -2.70 -17.62 15.13
C ASP A 439 -1.82 -18.87 14.87
N PRO A 440 -1.79 -19.84 15.83
CA PRO A 440 -0.91 -21.02 15.74
C PRO A 440 -1.24 -21.93 14.57
N ASP A 441 -2.50 -21.96 14.11
CA ASP A 441 -2.98 -22.80 13.02
C ASP A 441 -2.86 -22.09 11.65
N ASN A 442 -2.26 -20.87 11.63
CA ASN A 442 -2.10 -20.07 10.44
C ASN A 442 -3.43 -19.86 9.68
N LEU A 443 -4.46 -19.46 10.42
CA LEU A 443 -5.79 -19.18 9.88
C LEU A 443 -5.73 -18.06 8.84
N PHE A 444 -5.02 -16.96 9.16
CA PHE A 444 -4.81 -15.80 8.29
C PHE A 444 -3.57 -15.98 7.41
N ARG A 445 -3.67 -16.81 6.36
CA ARG A 445 -2.56 -17.13 5.46
C ARG A 445 -2.67 -16.57 4.05
N PHE A 446 -3.82 -16.05 3.64
CA PHE A 446 -4.04 -15.44 2.33
C PHE A 446 -3.57 -13.99 2.30
N ASN A 447 -2.26 -13.79 2.47
CA ASN A 447 -1.59 -12.49 2.51
C ASN A 447 -0.08 -12.67 2.22
N HIS A 448 0.75 -11.67 2.49
CA HIS A 448 2.20 -11.85 2.63
C HIS A 448 2.46 -12.68 3.90
N ASN A 449 2.27 -14.00 3.78
CA ASN A 449 2.14 -14.88 4.93
C ASN A 449 3.44 -15.01 5.73
N ILE A 450 3.32 -14.78 7.03
CA ILE A 450 4.33 -15.07 8.03
C ILE A 450 3.89 -16.35 8.74
N ALA A 451 4.50 -17.48 8.38
CA ALA A 451 4.17 -18.75 9.01
C ALA A 451 4.52 -18.73 10.50
N PRO A 452 3.64 -19.27 11.38
CA PRO A 452 3.92 -19.35 12.81
C PRO A 452 5.17 -20.19 13.07
N ARG A 453 6.11 -19.65 13.86
CA ARG A 453 7.33 -20.34 14.31
C ARG A 453 7.51 -20.08 15.80
N PRO A 454 7.66 -21.13 16.66
CA PRO A 454 7.83 -20.97 18.09
C PRO A 454 9.14 -20.29 18.47
#